data_afbd685db37740a16df7d199c2f1d4d9
#
_entry.id   afbd685db37740a16df7d199c2f1d4d9
#
_cell.length_a   1.000
_cell.length_b   1.000
_cell.length_c   1.000
_cell.angle_alpha   90.00
_cell.angle_beta   90.00
_cell.angle_gamma   90.00
#
_symmetry.space_group_name_H-M   'P 1'
#
loop_
_entity.id
_entity.type
_entity.pdbx_description
1 polymer ?
#
loop_
_entity_poly.entity_id
_entity_poly.type
_entity_poly.pdbx_seq_one_letter_code
_entity_poly.pdbx_strand_id
1 'polypeptide(L)'
;MSDESNQSNQLKIAIIVPYRDLHSAQKRAEHLKQFIDYMGPFMEKAINQFGSNTKFHIFIIEQSPEHKFNRGALLNIGFVEASKKGYNVFIFHDVDLLPGDSIAPYYVKNPEIPIHIARCWKRYKGKEYLGGIISISGKNFTDLNGYPNNYWGWGGEDDELRRRVNELNLEIESPKEEDCEITDLEEMNLDEKLQLLRENQTWKNMKKNELKEDHSSTWKTNGIDSVEGEYVDFRDEKINDYTTKITVELVNLEPDEEEGEAVAKKIEEVEVEEDKKEEILPKKNPQILHNKKKGNVISSVYSRGLITRSVVLPITNIGKNIKETLENCIAFNFEGKCLVEGFVKPSSSKIITYSSGLIERGNQISFEVIFECDICFPVEGTKITCIAKNITKAGVRAESAFDVPSPIVVFIARDHHYNVADFGLIKEDDKITVRVIGQRFELNDKFISIIGEFIKEKPDYKKQKKGETKARLVFEE
;
A
#
# COMPACT_ATOMS: atom_id res chain seq x y z
N MET A 1 -5.14 -54.93 4.21
CA MET A 1 -4.22 -54.49 3.12
C MET A 1 -4.99 -54.12 1.85
N SER A 2 -6.15 -53.44 1.94
CA SER A 2 -7.00 -53.05 0.78
C SER A 2 -7.44 -51.60 0.79
N ASP A 3 -7.05 -50.79 1.77
CA ASP A 3 -7.48 -49.39 1.87
C ASP A 3 -6.41 -48.37 1.46
N GLU A 4 -5.15 -48.75 1.35
CA GLU A 4 -4.07 -47.82 0.97
C GLU A 4 -3.93 -47.63 -0.56
N SER A 5 -4.45 -48.55 -1.39
CA SER A 5 -4.35 -48.47 -2.85
C SER A 5 -5.40 -47.55 -3.51
N ASN A 6 -6.45 -47.16 -2.78
CA ASN A 6 -7.53 -46.30 -3.31
C ASN A 6 -7.33 -44.82 -3.03
N GLN A 7 -6.41 -44.42 -2.15
CA GLN A 7 -6.12 -43.00 -1.86
C GLN A 7 -5.22 -42.34 -2.94
N SER A 8 -4.50 -43.11 -3.74
CA SER A 8 -3.55 -42.57 -4.74
C SER A 8 -4.18 -41.98 -6.01
N ASN A 9 -5.48 -42.12 -6.19
CA ASN A 9 -6.19 -41.71 -7.41
C ASN A 9 -7.31 -40.66 -7.22
N GLN A 10 -7.39 -40.04 -6.02
CA GLN A 10 -8.38 -38.98 -5.78
C GLN A 10 -7.89 -37.65 -6.35
N LEU A 11 -8.67 -37.03 -7.22
CA LEU A 11 -8.43 -35.68 -7.70
C LEU A 11 -8.81 -34.67 -6.60
N LYS A 12 -7.82 -33.89 -6.14
CA LYS A 12 -8.02 -32.86 -5.12
C LYS A 12 -7.70 -31.50 -5.73
N ILE A 13 -8.71 -30.68 -5.91
CA ILE A 13 -8.64 -29.40 -6.61
C ILE A 13 -8.63 -28.26 -5.61
N ALA A 14 -7.59 -27.42 -5.64
CA ALA A 14 -7.52 -26.17 -4.94
C ALA A 14 -7.86 -25.01 -5.89
N ILE A 15 -8.91 -24.26 -5.59
CA ILE A 15 -9.21 -22.98 -6.27
C ILE A 15 -8.56 -21.89 -5.43
N ILE A 16 -7.58 -21.19 -6.00
CA ILE A 16 -6.79 -20.18 -5.31
C ILE A 16 -7.19 -18.81 -5.84
N VAL A 17 -7.66 -17.94 -4.93
CA VAL A 17 -8.19 -16.61 -5.24
C VAL A 17 -7.36 -15.56 -4.52
N PRO A 18 -6.56 -14.76 -5.23
CA PRO A 18 -5.87 -13.63 -4.65
C PRO A 18 -6.87 -12.51 -4.38
N TYR A 19 -6.83 -11.95 -3.17
CA TYR A 19 -7.87 -11.04 -2.75
C TYR A 19 -7.32 -9.86 -1.93
N ARG A 20 -7.92 -8.71 -2.14
CA ARG A 20 -7.82 -7.54 -1.26
C ARG A 20 -8.96 -6.56 -1.57
N ASP A 21 -9.60 -6.01 -0.51
CA ASP A 21 -10.62 -4.97 -0.63
C ASP A 21 -10.08 -3.66 -0.08
N LEU A 22 -9.40 -2.88 -0.93
CA LEU A 22 -8.86 -1.56 -0.57
C LEU A 22 -9.57 -0.40 -1.27
N HIS A 23 -10.35 -0.68 -2.31
CA HIS A 23 -10.89 0.37 -3.16
C HIS A 23 -12.38 0.17 -3.36
N SER A 24 -13.19 1.03 -2.73
CA SER A 24 -14.66 1.02 -2.84
C SER A 24 -15.15 1.01 -4.31
N ALA A 25 -14.40 1.66 -5.22
CA ALA A 25 -14.72 1.66 -6.66
C ALA A 25 -14.64 0.27 -7.31
N GLN A 26 -13.87 -0.67 -6.75
CA GLN A 26 -13.73 -2.02 -7.28
C GLN A 26 -14.73 -3.02 -6.71
N LYS A 27 -15.43 -2.68 -5.63
CA LYS A 27 -16.46 -3.51 -4.97
C LYS A 27 -16.00 -4.94 -4.66
N ARG A 28 -14.74 -5.13 -4.28
CA ARG A 28 -14.14 -6.47 -4.13
C ARG A 28 -14.81 -7.31 -3.05
N ALA A 29 -15.29 -6.70 -1.95
CA ALA A 29 -16.07 -7.41 -0.92
C ALA A 29 -17.39 -7.97 -1.47
N GLU A 30 -18.10 -7.22 -2.32
CA GLU A 30 -19.32 -7.68 -2.98
C GLU A 30 -19.02 -8.81 -3.98
N HIS A 31 -17.94 -8.69 -4.76
CA HIS A 31 -17.50 -9.74 -5.69
C HIS A 31 -17.10 -11.01 -4.95
N LEU A 32 -16.35 -10.92 -3.85
CA LEU A 32 -15.97 -12.08 -3.05
C LEU A 32 -17.19 -12.81 -2.50
N LYS A 33 -18.18 -12.08 -1.98
CA LYS A 33 -19.41 -12.68 -1.49
C LYS A 33 -20.14 -13.42 -2.61
N GLN A 34 -20.36 -12.78 -3.75
CA GLN A 34 -21.00 -13.40 -4.91
C GLN A 34 -20.23 -14.62 -5.42
N PHE A 35 -18.89 -14.53 -5.45
CA PHE A 35 -18.02 -15.62 -5.84
C PHE A 35 -18.18 -16.85 -4.92
N ILE A 36 -18.12 -16.66 -3.60
CA ILE A 36 -18.24 -17.75 -2.61
C ILE A 36 -19.62 -18.40 -2.70
N ASP A 37 -20.68 -17.58 -2.78
CA ASP A 37 -22.06 -18.08 -2.85
C ASP A 37 -22.32 -18.87 -4.15
N TYR A 38 -21.63 -18.54 -5.24
CA TYR A 38 -21.77 -19.17 -6.54
C TYR A 38 -20.89 -20.43 -6.70
N MET A 39 -19.59 -20.32 -6.35
CA MET A 39 -18.59 -21.33 -6.72
C MET A 39 -18.78 -22.67 -6.01
N GLY A 40 -19.29 -22.70 -4.80
CA GLY A 40 -19.59 -23.94 -4.10
C GLY A 40 -20.61 -24.81 -4.86
N PRO A 41 -21.84 -24.33 -5.09
CA PRO A 41 -22.86 -25.03 -5.87
C PRO A 41 -22.41 -25.39 -7.30
N PHE A 42 -21.65 -24.48 -7.97
CA PHE A 42 -21.08 -24.73 -9.30
C PHE A 42 -20.13 -25.93 -9.29
N MET A 43 -19.19 -25.98 -8.34
CA MET A 43 -18.23 -27.09 -8.25
C MET A 43 -18.89 -28.41 -7.88
N GLU A 44 -19.86 -28.40 -6.95
CA GLU A 44 -20.64 -29.59 -6.62
C GLU A 44 -21.39 -30.16 -7.85
N LYS A 45 -22.01 -29.28 -8.62
CA LYS A 45 -22.69 -29.68 -9.89
C LYS A 45 -21.68 -30.24 -10.89
N ALA A 46 -20.54 -29.57 -11.11
CA ALA A 46 -19.50 -30.01 -12.03
C ALA A 46 -18.93 -31.38 -11.62
N ILE A 47 -18.67 -31.61 -10.35
CA ILE A 47 -18.17 -32.87 -9.81
C ILE A 47 -19.21 -33.98 -10.03
N ASN A 48 -20.47 -33.74 -9.74
CA ASN A 48 -21.54 -34.72 -9.91
C ASN A 48 -21.74 -35.13 -11.39
N GLN A 49 -21.50 -34.19 -12.31
CA GLN A 49 -21.68 -34.44 -13.72
C GLN A 49 -20.45 -35.07 -14.41
N PHE A 50 -19.23 -34.61 -14.05
CA PHE A 50 -18.01 -34.87 -14.80
C PHE A 50 -16.85 -35.43 -14.00
N GLY A 51 -16.90 -35.34 -12.64
CA GLY A 51 -15.76 -35.54 -11.77
C GLY A 51 -15.98 -36.67 -10.75
N SER A 52 -15.95 -37.97 -11.16
CA SER A 52 -15.97 -39.06 -10.20
C SER A 52 -14.69 -39.04 -9.32
N ASN A 53 -14.85 -39.24 -7.99
CA ASN A 53 -13.76 -39.26 -7.01
C ASN A 53 -12.93 -37.94 -6.92
N THR A 54 -13.61 -36.81 -7.06
CA THR A 54 -13.01 -35.46 -6.99
C THR A 54 -13.43 -34.76 -5.72
N LYS A 55 -12.48 -34.05 -5.07
CA LYS A 55 -12.74 -33.11 -3.98
C LYS A 55 -12.20 -31.74 -4.36
N PHE A 56 -12.83 -30.69 -3.83
CA PHE A 56 -12.34 -29.33 -4.03
C PHE A 56 -12.31 -28.54 -2.73
N HIS A 57 -11.53 -27.47 -2.74
CA HIS A 57 -11.54 -26.43 -1.70
C HIS A 57 -11.13 -25.08 -2.30
N ILE A 58 -11.70 -24.00 -1.80
CA ILE A 58 -11.41 -22.64 -2.21
C ILE A 58 -10.53 -21.99 -1.15
N PHE A 59 -9.39 -21.47 -1.58
CA PHE A 59 -8.43 -20.74 -0.77
C PHE A 59 -8.47 -19.26 -1.19
N ILE A 60 -9.02 -18.41 -0.35
CA ILE A 60 -8.96 -16.97 -0.53
C ILE A 60 -7.70 -16.46 0.16
N ILE A 61 -6.74 -15.97 -0.61
CA ILE A 61 -5.48 -15.45 -0.08
C ILE A 61 -5.57 -13.94 -0.06
N GLU A 62 -5.81 -13.40 1.14
CA GLU A 62 -6.01 -11.97 1.37
C GLU A 62 -4.69 -11.30 1.77
N GLN A 63 -4.30 -10.27 1.00
CA GLN A 63 -3.12 -9.49 1.34
C GLN A 63 -3.47 -8.41 2.35
N SER A 64 -2.64 -8.25 3.40
CA SER A 64 -2.68 -7.09 4.30
C SER A 64 -2.47 -5.76 3.56
N PRO A 65 -2.89 -4.63 4.12
CA PRO A 65 -2.97 -3.36 3.38
C PRO A 65 -1.65 -2.62 3.16
N GLU A 66 -0.51 -3.06 3.72
CA GLU A 66 0.71 -2.25 3.84
C GLU A 66 1.42 -1.94 2.51
N HIS A 67 1.22 -2.75 1.46
CA HIS A 67 1.92 -2.62 0.18
C HIS A 67 0.96 -2.62 -0.99
N LYS A 68 1.43 -2.30 -2.22
CA LYS A 68 0.65 -2.55 -3.43
C LYS A 68 0.24 -4.01 -3.52
N PHE A 69 -0.83 -4.29 -4.26
CA PHE A 69 -1.31 -5.66 -4.45
C PHE A 69 -0.30 -6.50 -5.22
N ASN A 70 0.09 -7.65 -4.67
CA ASN A 70 1.01 -8.58 -5.31
C ASN A 70 0.29 -9.89 -5.65
N ARG A 71 -0.43 -9.89 -6.78
CA ARG A 71 -1.22 -11.04 -7.21
C ARG A 71 -0.38 -12.31 -7.37
N GLY A 72 0.83 -12.19 -7.95
CA GLY A 72 1.70 -13.33 -8.20
C GLY A 72 2.13 -14.03 -6.90
N ALA A 73 2.61 -13.28 -5.92
CA ALA A 73 3.00 -13.82 -4.62
C ALA A 73 1.83 -14.50 -3.90
N LEU A 74 0.63 -13.88 -3.91
CA LEU A 74 -0.56 -14.48 -3.28
C LEU A 74 -0.94 -15.82 -3.93
N LEU A 75 -0.83 -15.95 -5.25
CA LEU A 75 -1.09 -17.20 -5.95
C LEU A 75 -0.06 -18.29 -5.59
N ASN A 76 1.21 -17.91 -5.46
CA ASN A 76 2.26 -18.84 -5.00
C ASN A 76 2.03 -19.29 -3.54
N ILE A 77 1.67 -18.36 -2.66
CA ILE A 77 1.34 -18.67 -1.24
C ILE A 77 0.16 -19.65 -1.19
N GLY A 78 -0.91 -19.37 -1.94
CA GLY A 78 -2.07 -20.26 -2.01
C GLY A 78 -1.70 -21.65 -2.53
N PHE A 79 -0.80 -21.75 -3.50
CA PHE A 79 -0.26 -23.00 -3.99
C PHE A 79 0.49 -23.76 -2.88
N VAL A 80 1.40 -23.09 -2.17
CA VAL A 80 2.19 -23.71 -1.08
C VAL A 80 1.25 -24.23 0.03
N GLU A 81 0.31 -23.42 0.48
CA GLU A 81 -0.61 -23.79 1.56
C GLU A 81 -1.57 -24.93 1.15
N ALA A 82 -2.07 -24.92 -0.07
CA ALA A 82 -2.92 -26.00 -0.58
C ALA A 82 -2.09 -27.29 -0.81
N SER A 83 -0.85 -27.18 -1.30
CA SER A 83 0.06 -28.33 -1.48
C SER A 83 0.36 -29.04 -0.17
N LYS A 84 0.62 -28.31 0.93
CA LYS A 84 0.79 -28.85 2.29
C LYS A 84 -0.43 -29.65 2.75
N LYS A 85 -1.62 -29.34 2.26
CA LYS A 85 -2.89 -30.05 2.53
C LYS A 85 -3.18 -31.20 1.54
N GLY A 86 -2.25 -31.45 0.61
CA GLY A 86 -2.26 -32.59 -0.33
C GLY A 86 -3.17 -32.39 -1.55
N TYR A 87 -3.44 -31.14 -1.95
CA TYR A 87 -4.08 -30.84 -3.24
C TYR A 87 -3.09 -31.06 -4.39
N ASN A 88 -3.60 -31.50 -5.54
CA ASN A 88 -2.77 -31.92 -6.69
C ASN A 88 -3.11 -31.22 -7.99
N VAL A 89 -4.26 -30.55 -8.06
CA VAL A 89 -4.67 -29.66 -9.17
C VAL A 89 -4.99 -28.29 -8.59
N PHE A 90 -4.53 -27.24 -9.27
CA PHE A 90 -4.64 -25.87 -8.84
C PHE A 90 -5.33 -25.02 -9.89
N ILE A 91 -6.39 -24.33 -9.50
CA ILE A 91 -7.10 -23.38 -10.35
C ILE A 91 -6.87 -21.99 -9.78
N PHE A 92 -6.02 -21.21 -10.44
CA PHE A 92 -5.81 -19.81 -10.13
C PHE A 92 -6.96 -19.00 -10.72
N HIS A 93 -7.65 -18.23 -9.89
CA HIS A 93 -8.95 -17.68 -10.26
C HIS A 93 -9.10 -16.24 -9.78
N ASP A 94 -9.51 -15.33 -10.67
CA ASP A 94 -9.85 -13.98 -10.29
C ASP A 94 -11.24 -13.94 -9.61
N VAL A 95 -11.39 -13.15 -8.57
CA VAL A 95 -12.59 -13.07 -7.72
C VAL A 95 -13.81 -12.50 -8.44
N ASP A 96 -13.60 -11.76 -9.53
CA ASP A 96 -14.62 -11.07 -10.31
C ASP A 96 -15.15 -11.89 -11.51
N LEU A 97 -14.70 -13.13 -11.70
CA LEU A 97 -15.14 -13.98 -12.80
C LEU A 97 -16.00 -15.14 -12.29
N LEU A 98 -17.17 -15.35 -12.89
CA LEU A 98 -18.02 -16.51 -12.61
C LEU A 98 -18.13 -17.41 -13.87
N PRO A 99 -17.74 -18.70 -13.77
CA PRO A 99 -17.82 -19.63 -14.89
C PRO A 99 -19.26 -20.13 -15.10
N GLY A 100 -19.65 -20.31 -16.36
CA GLY A 100 -20.90 -20.97 -16.69
C GLY A 100 -20.79 -22.50 -16.85
N ASP A 101 -21.92 -23.16 -17.03
CA ASP A 101 -22.01 -24.62 -17.07
C ASP A 101 -21.21 -25.27 -18.22
N SER A 102 -21.10 -24.58 -19.36
CA SER A 102 -20.40 -25.07 -20.53
C SER A 102 -18.91 -25.31 -20.34
N ILE A 103 -18.27 -24.54 -19.43
CA ILE A 103 -16.84 -24.69 -19.11
C ILE A 103 -16.59 -25.51 -17.83
N ALA A 104 -17.64 -26.00 -17.17
CA ALA A 104 -17.53 -26.84 -15.98
C ALA A 104 -16.62 -28.08 -16.12
N PRO A 105 -16.57 -28.79 -17.25
CA PRO A 105 -15.67 -29.93 -17.42
C PRO A 105 -14.20 -29.61 -17.19
N TYR A 106 -13.76 -28.38 -17.50
CA TYR A 106 -12.38 -27.94 -17.32
C TYR A 106 -12.01 -27.71 -15.84
N TYR A 107 -13.00 -27.51 -14.97
CA TYR A 107 -12.79 -27.35 -13.53
C TYR A 107 -12.57 -28.67 -12.79
N VAL A 108 -12.95 -29.79 -13.37
CA VAL A 108 -12.84 -31.13 -12.76
C VAL A 108 -11.91 -32.05 -13.52
N LYS A 109 -11.16 -31.50 -14.48
CA LYS A 109 -10.16 -32.22 -15.29
C LYS A 109 -8.82 -32.26 -14.54
N ASN A 110 -8.11 -33.40 -14.63
CA ASN A 110 -6.69 -33.45 -14.25
C ASN A 110 -5.85 -32.97 -15.45
N PRO A 111 -5.23 -31.78 -15.37
CA PRO A 111 -4.53 -31.20 -16.52
C PRO A 111 -3.14 -31.81 -16.68
N GLU A 112 -2.89 -32.47 -17.85
CA GLU A 112 -1.54 -32.90 -18.24
C GLU A 112 -0.67 -31.72 -18.68
N ILE A 113 -1.30 -30.73 -19.31
CA ILE A 113 -0.74 -29.44 -19.72
C ILE A 113 -1.58 -28.31 -19.11
N PRO A 114 -1.03 -27.09 -18.93
CA PRO A 114 -1.80 -25.96 -18.43
C PRO A 114 -3.07 -25.69 -19.26
N ILE A 115 -4.18 -25.43 -18.59
CA ILE A 115 -5.46 -25.07 -19.24
C ILE A 115 -5.77 -23.61 -18.92
N HIS A 116 -5.73 -22.74 -19.94
CA HIS A 116 -6.18 -21.36 -19.79
C HIS A 116 -7.70 -21.29 -20.00
N ILE A 117 -8.45 -21.48 -18.91
CA ILE A 117 -9.92 -21.56 -18.97
C ILE A 117 -10.52 -20.23 -19.45
N ALA A 118 -10.02 -19.09 -18.95
CA ALA A 118 -10.52 -17.78 -19.35
C ALA A 118 -10.19 -17.37 -20.78
N ARG A 119 -9.32 -18.08 -21.50
CA ARG A 119 -8.92 -17.74 -22.86
C ARG A 119 -10.08 -17.75 -23.87
N CYS A 120 -11.10 -18.56 -23.63
CA CYS A 120 -12.30 -18.58 -24.44
C CYS A 120 -13.06 -17.25 -24.39
N TRP A 121 -12.95 -16.52 -23.31
CA TRP A 121 -13.69 -15.27 -23.10
C TRP A 121 -13.19 -14.16 -24.04
N LYS A 122 -14.13 -13.41 -24.59
CA LYS A 122 -13.88 -12.36 -25.59
C LYS A 122 -12.79 -11.35 -25.18
N ARG A 123 -12.65 -11.07 -23.87
CA ARG A 123 -11.60 -10.17 -23.32
C ARG A 123 -10.19 -10.71 -23.56
N TYR A 124 -10.00 -12.05 -23.56
CA TYR A 124 -8.69 -12.70 -23.73
C TYR A 124 -8.42 -13.17 -25.16
N LYS A 125 -9.36 -12.98 -26.08
CA LYS A 125 -9.21 -13.39 -27.48
C LYS A 125 -7.98 -12.75 -28.12
N GLY A 126 -7.10 -13.58 -28.68
CA GLY A 126 -5.87 -13.14 -29.34
C GLY A 126 -4.81 -12.56 -28.38
N LYS A 127 -4.95 -12.75 -27.07
CA LYS A 127 -3.97 -12.35 -26.08
C LYS A 127 -3.05 -13.52 -25.73
N GLU A 128 -1.77 -13.20 -25.47
CA GLU A 128 -0.75 -14.20 -25.14
C GLU A 128 -0.56 -14.42 -23.63
N TYR A 129 -0.95 -13.46 -22.80
CA TYR A 129 -0.81 -13.58 -21.34
C TYR A 129 -1.82 -14.57 -20.74
N LEU A 130 -1.47 -15.12 -19.58
CA LEU A 130 -2.25 -16.11 -18.85
C LEU A 130 -2.97 -15.48 -17.65
N GLY A 131 -4.07 -14.76 -17.91
CA GLY A 131 -4.86 -14.10 -16.87
C GLY A 131 -6.22 -14.73 -16.63
N GLY A 132 -6.87 -14.31 -15.57
CA GLY A 132 -8.24 -14.67 -15.19
C GLY A 132 -8.37 -16.03 -14.54
N ILE A 133 -8.50 -17.11 -15.33
CA ILE A 133 -8.72 -18.47 -14.80
C ILE A 133 -7.78 -19.47 -15.50
N ILE A 134 -6.90 -20.10 -14.71
CA ILE A 134 -5.93 -21.09 -15.18
C ILE A 134 -6.01 -22.33 -14.31
N SER A 135 -6.12 -23.51 -14.93
CA SER A 135 -6.00 -24.81 -14.27
C SER A 135 -4.66 -25.46 -14.64
N ILE A 136 -3.93 -25.97 -13.64
CA ILE A 136 -2.61 -26.55 -13.81
C ILE A 136 -2.35 -27.64 -12.76
N SER A 137 -1.58 -28.66 -13.13
CA SER A 137 -1.12 -29.68 -12.16
C SER A 137 -0.05 -29.11 -11.23
N GLY A 138 0.02 -29.64 -10.02
CA GLY A 138 1.06 -29.21 -9.06
C GLY A 138 2.47 -29.39 -9.62
N LYS A 139 2.70 -30.50 -10.37
CA LYS A 139 3.98 -30.77 -11.03
C LYS A 139 4.35 -29.64 -12.01
N ASN A 140 3.47 -29.33 -12.95
CA ASN A 140 3.74 -28.30 -13.97
C ASN A 140 3.95 -26.92 -13.33
N PHE A 141 3.18 -26.57 -12.29
CA PHE A 141 3.33 -25.30 -11.62
C PHE A 141 4.66 -25.19 -10.86
N THR A 142 5.11 -26.29 -10.24
CA THR A 142 6.44 -26.36 -9.61
C THR A 142 7.56 -26.25 -10.65
N ASP A 143 7.45 -26.97 -11.77
CA ASP A 143 8.44 -26.94 -12.86
C ASP A 143 8.60 -25.52 -13.44
N LEU A 144 7.50 -24.73 -13.45
CA LEU A 144 7.47 -23.33 -13.88
C LEU A 144 8.03 -22.35 -12.80
N ASN A 145 8.29 -22.83 -11.59
CA ASN A 145 8.57 -22.00 -10.41
C ASN A 145 7.45 -20.95 -10.15
N GLY A 146 6.19 -21.28 -10.46
CA GLY A 146 5.02 -20.46 -10.21
C GLY A 146 4.99 -19.11 -10.89
N TYR A 147 4.38 -18.14 -10.24
CA TYR A 147 4.36 -16.73 -10.64
C TYR A 147 5.60 -15.99 -10.11
N PRO A 148 5.94 -14.80 -10.65
CA PRO A 148 6.97 -13.95 -10.06
C PRO A 148 6.46 -13.30 -8.76
N ASN A 149 7.34 -13.13 -7.76
CA ASN A 149 7.01 -12.49 -6.47
C ASN A 149 7.29 -10.98 -6.44
N ASN A 150 7.98 -10.43 -7.44
CA ASN A 150 8.42 -9.04 -7.50
C ASN A 150 7.56 -8.13 -8.38
N TYR A 151 6.36 -8.57 -8.78
CA TYR A 151 5.41 -7.79 -9.58
C TYR A 151 4.37 -7.14 -8.67
N TRP A 152 4.66 -5.92 -8.22
CA TRP A 152 3.79 -5.11 -7.38
C TRP A 152 2.86 -4.22 -8.21
N GLY A 153 1.57 -4.27 -7.91
CA GLY A 153 0.54 -3.56 -8.67
C GLY A 153 0.07 -4.31 -9.92
N TRP A 154 -0.83 -3.70 -10.68
CA TRP A 154 -1.51 -4.34 -11.79
C TRP A 154 -0.62 -4.48 -13.03
N GLY A 155 -0.44 -5.69 -13.45
CA GLY A 155 0.04 -6.12 -14.78
C GLY A 155 1.48 -6.62 -14.81
N GLY A 156 1.68 -7.62 -15.65
CA GLY A 156 2.95 -8.21 -16.01
C GLY A 156 3.20 -9.61 -15.47
N GLU A 157 2.63 -9.98 -14.34
CA GLU A 157 2.78 -11.30 -13.73
C GLU A 157 2.21 -12.44 -14.62
N ASP A 158 1.09 -12.18 -15.30
CA ASP A 158 0.47 -13.10 -16.25
C ASP A 158 1.29 -13.24 -17.55
N ASP A 159 1.91 -12.17 -18.02
CA ASP A 159 2.86 -12.18 -19.12
C ASP A 159 4.10 -13.01 -18.76
N GLU A 160 4.59 -12.84 -17.51
CA GLU A 160 5.76 -13.55 -17.02
C GLU A 160 5.49 -15.05 -16.88
N LEU A 161 4.33 -15.45 -16.34
CA LEU A 161 3.94 -16.85 -16.31
C LEU A 161 3.88 -17.46 -17.72
N ARG A 162 3.38 -16.71 -18.71
CA ARG A 162 3.38 -17.16 -20.12
C ARG A 162 4.79 -17.41 -20.64
N ARG A 163 5.76 -16.56 -20.30
CA ARG A 163 7.15 -16.74 -20.68
C ARG A 163 7.73 -18.01 -20.07
N ARG A 164 7.46 -18.29 -18.78
CA ARG A 164 7.90 -19.52 -18.10
C ARG A 164 7.32 -20.77 -18.78
N VAL A 165 6.06 -20.73 -19.17
CA VAL A 165 5.43 -21.83 -19.96
C VAL A 165 6.16 -22.05 -21.30
N ASN A 166 6.56 -20.96 -21.99
CA ASN A 166 7.31 -21.04 -23.24
C ASN A 166 8.74 -21.59 -23.03
N GLU A 167 9.43 -21.22 -21.91
CA GLU A 167 10.77 -21.76 -21.58
C GLU A 167 10.76 -23.29 -21.44
N LEU A 168 9.65 -23.86 -20.94
CA LEU A 168 9.49 -25.30 -20.82
C LEU A 168 8.85 -25.95 -22.06
N ASN A 169 8.57 -25.16 -23.13
CA ASN A 169 7.90 -25.62 -24.34
C ASN A 169 6.56 -26.34 -24.07
N LEU A 170 5.83 -25.93 -23.03
CA LEU A 170 4.54 -26.50 -22.71
C LEU A 170 3.45 -25.94 -23.62
N GLU A 171 2.63 -26.83 -24.17
CA GLU A 171 1.39 -26.43 -24.85
C GLU A 171 0.36 -25.94 -23.81
N ILE A 172 -0.61 -25.13 -24.26
CA ILE A 172 -1.71 -24.63 -23.45
C ILE A 172 -3.03 -25.04 -24.07
N GLU A 173 -3.83 -25.79 -23.33
CA GLU A 173 -5.20 -26.08 -23.66
C GLU A 173 -6.12 -24.92 -23.33
N SER A 174 -7.23 -24.77 -24.05
CA SER A 174 -8.29 -23.80 -23.71
C SER A 174 -9.66 -24.33 -24.20
N PRO A 175 -10.76 -23.94 -23.52
CA PRO A 175 -12.10 -24.17 -24.02
C PRO A 175 -12.29 -23.52 -25.40
N LYS A 176 -13.21 -24.05 -26.20
CA LYS A 176 -13.58 -23.41 -27.44
C LYS A 176 -14.36 -22.12 -27.23
N GLU A 177 -14.22 -21.15 -28.13
CA GLU A 177 -14.92 -19.86 -27.99
C GLU A 177 -16.45 -20.01 -27.98
N GLU A 178 -16.99 -20.98 -28.71
CA GLU A 178 -18.41 -21.29 -28.77
C GLU A 178 -18.98 -21.85 -27.46
N ASP A 179 -18.13 -22.46 -26.64
CA ASP A 179 -18.48 -23.01 -25.33
C ASP A 179 -18.21 -22.03 -24.19
N CYS A 180 -17.82 -20.78 -24.50
CA CYS A 180 -17.39 -19.83 -23.50
C CYS A 180 -18.56 -19.13 -22.81
N GLU A 181 -18.69 -19.41 -21.51
CA GLU A 181 -19.65 -18.73 -20.65
C GLU A 181 -18.94 -18.26 -19.39
N ILE A 182 -18.59 -16.98 -19.35
CA ILE A 182 -17.96 -16.33 -18.21
C ILE A 182 -18.69 -15.00 -17.96
N THR A 183 -19.16 -14.80 -16.73
CA THR A 183 -19.71 -13.53 -16.24
C THR A 183 -18.62 -12.72 -15.55
N ASP A 184 -18.45 -11.47 -15.96
CA ASP A 184 -17.54 -10.50 -15.31
C ASP A 184 -18.35 -9.66 -14.33
N LEU A 185 -18.05 -9.77 -13.04
CA LEU A 185 -18.72 -9.02 -11.99
C LEU A 185 -18.30 -7.54 -11.94
N GLU A 186 -17.13 -7.22 -12.51
CA GLU A 186 -16.67 -5.84 -12.60
C GLU A 186 -17.54 -4.99 -13.53
N GLU A 187 -18.25 -5.63 -14.50
CA GLU A 187 -19.10 -4.97 -15.51
C GLU A 187 -18.39 -3.83 -16.27
N MET A 188 -17.08 -3.78 -16.19
CA MET A 188 -16.23 -2.70 -16.70
C MET A 188 -15.56 -3.14 -18.00
N ASN A 189 -15.71 -2.36 -19.05
CA ASN A 189 -14.99 -2.63 -20.28
C ASN A 189 -13.48 -2.31 -20.15
N LEU A 190 -12.66 -2.77 -21.11
CA LEU A 190 -11.21 -2.60 -21.05
C LEU A 190 -10.78 -1.13 -21.05
N ASP A 191 -11.49 -0.27 -21.78
CA ASP A 191 -11.15 1.16 -21.88
C ASP A 191 -11.45 1.88 -20.55
N GLU A 192 -12.58 1.56 -19.92
CA GLU A 192 -12.94 2.05 -18.58
C GLU A 192 -11.92 1.59 -17.54
N LYS A 193 -11.51 0.33 -17.58
CA LYS A 193 -10.47 -0.21 -16.69
C LYS A 193 -9.13 0.48 -16.90
N LEU A 194 -8.73 0.71 -18.17
CA LEU A 194 -7.50 1.42 -18.49
C LEU A 194 -7.56 2.91 -18.08
N GLN A 195 -8.74 3.54 -18.16
CA GLN A 195 -8.94 4.89 -17.67
C GLN A 195 -8.82 4.95 -16.15
N LEU A 196 -9.49 4.06 -15.42
CA LEU A 196 -9.38 3.94 -13.98
C LEU A 196 -7.90 3.77 -13.54
N LEU A 197 -7.14 2.94 -14.26
CA LEU A 197 -5.70 2.75 -14.01
C LEU A 197 -4.83 3.96 -14.39
N ARG A 198 -5.28 4.83 -15.31
CA ARG A 198 -4.60 6.11 -15.60
C ARG A 198 -4.83 7.14 -14.51
N GLU A 199 -6.03 7.17 -13.96
CA GLU A 199 -6.40 8.05 -12.85
C GLU A 199 -5.73 7.61 -11.54
N ASN A 200 -5.47 6.31 -11.40
CA ASN A 200 -4.85 5.69 -10.23
C ASN A 200 -3.52 5.00 -10.63
N GLN A 201 -2.52 5.78 -11.01
CA GLN A 201 -1.23 5.25 -11.48
C GLN A 201 -0.51 4.39 -10.44
N THR A 202 -0.74 4.66 -9.16
CA THR A 202 -0.22 3.88 -8.04
C THR A 202 -0.68 2.42 -8.02
N TRP A 203 -1.76 2.07 -8.74
CA TRP A 203 -2.24 0.69 -8.85
C TRP A 203 -1.47 -0.13 -9.89
N LYS A 204 -0.70 0.53 -10.76
CA LYS A 204 0.06 -0.14 -11.82
C LYS A 204 1.42 -0.61 -11.32
N ASN A 205 1.88 -1.68 -11.93
CA ASN A 205 3.29 -2.03 -11.88
C ASN A 205 4.10 -1.10 -12.79
N MET A 206 4.81 -0.15 -12.18
CA MET A 206 5.63 0.85 -12.91
C MET A 206 6.90 0.21 -13.48
N LYS A 207 7.45 -0.83 -12.82
CA LYS A 207 8.68 -1.55 -13.26
C LYS A 207 8.40 -2.71 -14.21
N LYS A 208 7.16 -2.89 -14.66
CA LYS A 208 6.74 -4.01 -15.52
C LYS A 208 7.70 -4.29 -16.70
N ASN A 209 8.23 -3.27 -17.35
CA ASN A 209 9.09 -3.44 -18.52
C ASN A 209 10.51 -3.88 -18.12
N GLU A 210 11.06 -3.30 -17.05
CA GLU A 210 12.37 -3.67 -16.49
C GLU A 210 12.36 -5.13 -16.01
N LEU A 211 11.34 -5.50 -15.21
CA LEU A 211 11.16 -6.87 -14.73
C LEU A 211 11.02 -7.89 -15.85
N LYS A 212 10.43 -7.48 -16.99
CA LYS A 212 10.37 -8.34 -18.18
C LYS A 212 11.74 -8.57 -18.84
N GLU A 213 12.63 -7.59 -18.79
CA GLU A 213 14.00 -7.73 -19.30
C GLU A 213 14.82 -8.68 -18.45
N ASP A 214 14.56 -8.72 -17.14
CA ASP A 214 15.26 -9.57 -16.16
C ASP A 214 14.80 -11.03 -16.14
N HIS A 215 13.79 -11.41 -16.94
CA HIS A 215 13.20 -12.75 -16.96
C HIS A 215 14.25 -13.87 -16.96
N SER A 216 15.20 -13.85 -17.90
CA SER A 216 16.18 -14.92 -18.09
C SER A 216 17.06 -15.17 -16.88
N SER A 217 17.31 -14.14 -16.07
CA SER A 217 18.14 -14.20 -14.86
C SER A 217 17.35 -14.56 -13.61
N THR A 218 16.06 -14.27 -13.54
CA THR A 218 15.28 -14.30 -12.31
C THR A 218 14.23 -15.40 -12.24
N TRP A 219 13.70 -15.91 -13.37
CA TRP A 219 12.55 -16.81 -13.33
C TRP A 219 12.75 -18.12 -12.55
N LYS A 220 14.00 -18.62 -12.48
CA LYS A 220 14.31 -19.84 -11.73
C LYS A 220 14.42 -19.64 -10.22
N THR A 221 14.66 -18.42 -9.78
CA THR A 221 14.91 -18.07 -8.37
C THR A 221 13.84 -17.21 -7.74
N ASN A 222 13.00 -16.58 -8.56
CA ASN A 222 11.90 -15.70 -8.12
C ASN A 222 10.56 -16.37 -8.42
N GLY A 223 9.95 -16.98 -7.42
CA GLY A 223 8.70 -17.72 -7.55
C GLY A 223 8.41 -18.59 -6.33
N ILE A 224 7.97 -19.83 -6.54
CA ILE A 224 7.66 -20.76 -5.44
C ILE A 224 8.89 -20.98 -4.55
N ASP A 225 10.07 -21.13 -5.14
CA ASP A 225 11.31 -21.40 -4.40
C ASP A 225 11.69 -20.29 -3.41
N SER A 226 11.26 -19.05 -3.68
CA SER A 226 11.59 -17.88 -2.85
C SER A 226 10.43 -17.39 -2.00
N VAL A 227 9.19 -17.88 -2.22
CA VAL A 227 8.03 -17.35 -1.50
C VAL A 227 7.94 -17.84 -0.06
N GLU A 228 8.51 -19.02 0.24
CA GLU A 228 8.47 -19.59 1.59
C GLU A 228 9.40 -18.79 2.53
N GLY A 229 8.83 -18.17 3.56
CA GLY A 229 9.54 -17.27 4.47
C GLY A 229 9.44 -15.78 4.09
N GLU A 230 8.83 -15.45 2.97
CA GLU A 230 8.59 -14.08 2.54
C GLU A 230 7.21 -13.53 2.97
N TYR A 231 6.42 -14.34 3.64
CA TYR A 231 5.12 -13.95 4.20
C TYR A 231 4.94 -14.49 5.61
N VAL A 232 4.07 -13.84 6.35
CA VAL A 232 3.57 -14.29 7.65
C VAL A 232 2.07 -14.51 7.55
N ASP A 233 1.59 -15.69 7.97
CA ASP A 233 0.17 -15.96 8.12
C ASP A 233 -0.34 -15.22 9.35
N PHE A 234 -1.31 -14.34 9.16
CA PHE A 234 -1.96 -13.70 10.28
C PHE A 234 -3.13 -14.48 10.80
N ARG A 235 -3.89 -15.08 9.87
CA ARG A 235 -5.20 -15.60 10.23
C ARG A 235 -5.73 -16.57 9.20
N ASP A 236 -6.09 -17.77 9.69
CA ASP A 236 -6.91 -18.74 8.98
C ASP A 236 -8.35 -18.58 9.42
N GLU A 237 -9.26 -18.25 8.52
CA GLU A 237 -10.68 -18.13 8.76
C GLU A 237 -11.46 -19.13 7.90
N LYS A 238 -12.12 -20.10 8.54
CA LYS A 238 -13.05 -20.99 7.84
C LYS A 238 -14.34 -20.24 7.54
N ILE A 239 -14.58 -19.92 6.26
CA ILE A 239 -15.81 -19.23 5.83
C ILE A 239 -16.98 -20.22 5.78
N ASN A 240 -16.76 -21.39 5.16
CA ASN A 240 -17.72 -22.49 5.06
C ASN A 240 -16.99 -23.83 4.90
N ASP A 241 -17.71 -24.92 4.59
CA ASP A 241 -17.11 -26.26 4.54
C ASP A 241 -16.12 -26.43 3.38
N TYR A 242 -16.20 -25.63 2.35
CA TYR A 242 -15.32 -25.67 1.16
C TYR A 242 -14.53 -24.39 0.93
N THR A 243 -14.53 -23.42 1.85
CA THR A 243 -13.81 -22.16 1.68
C THR A 243 -13.06 -21.77 2.96
N THR A 244 -11.79 -21.52 2.82
CA THR A 244 -10.93 -20.93 3.86
C THR A 244 -10.31 -19.64 3.33
N LYS A 245 -10.33 -18.59 4.14
CA LYS A 245 -9.61 -17.36 3.90
C LYS A 245 -8.33 -17.35 4.74
N ILE A 246 -7.21 -17.08 4.10
CA ILE A 246 -5.89 -16.95 4.73
C ILE A 246 -5.43 -15.52 4.51
N THR A 247 -5.31 -14.76 5.59
CA THR A 247 -4.79 -13.38 5.52
C THR A 247 -3.29 -13.40 5.76
N VAL A 248 -2.52 -12.81 4.84
CA VAL A 248 -1.05 -12.82 4.85
C VAL A 248 -0.48 -11.41 4.77
N GLU A 249 0.65 -11.23 5.42
CA GLU A 249 1.53 -10.07 5.25
C GLU A 249 2.76 -10.48 4.45
N LEU A 250 3.13 -9.69 3.45
CA LEU A 250 4.32 -9.90 2.64
C LEU A 250 5.49 -9.11 3.27
N VAL A 251 6.34 -9.81 4.06
CA VAL A 251 7.31 -9.16 4.96
C VAL A 251 8.70 -8.95 4.38
N ASN A 252 9.16 -9.83 3.50
CA ASN A 252 10.53 -9.80 2.97
C ASN A 252 10.60 -9.55 1.46
N LEU A 253 9.47 -9.40 0.80
CA LEU A 253 9.42 -8.98 -0.60
C LEU A 253 9.67 -7.48 -0.62
N GLU A 254 10.82 -7.06 -1.18
CA GLU A 254 11.13 -5.63 -1.33
C GLU A 254 10.04 -4.96 -2.17
N PRO A 255 9.21 -4.10 -1.58
CA PRO A 255 8.34 -3.23 -2.37
C PRO A 255 9.22 -2.20 -3.09
N ASP A 256 8.77 -1.73 -4.24
CA ASP A 256 9.37 -0.55 -4.85
C ASP A 256 9.41 0.59 -3.83
N GLU A 257 10.55 1.28 -3.69
CA GLU A 257 10.73 2.40 -2.75
C GLU A 257 9.68 3.53 -2.93
N GLU A 258 9.05 3.60 -4.12
CA GLU A 258 7.96 4.52 -4.43
C GLU A 258 6.58 4.02 -3.96
N GLU A 259 6.46 2.79 -3.46
CA GLU A 259 5.18 2.11 -3.24
C GLU A 259 4.59 2.27 -1.84
N GLY A 260 5.42 2.40 -0.82
CA GLY A 260 4.97 2.61 0.56
C GLY A 260 4.09 3.85 0.73
N GLU A 261 4.38 4.88 -0.08
CA GLU A 261 3.67 6.17 -0.05
C GLU A 261 2.23 6.12 -0.61
N ALA A 262 1.97 5.26 -1.60
CA ALA A 262 0.70 5.27 -2.33
C ALA A 262 -0.41 4.44 -1.67
N VAL A 263 -0.04 3.41 -0.91
CA VAL A 263 -1.00 2.52 -0.22
C VAL A 263 -1.48 3.17 1.07
N ALA A 264 -0.59 3.87 1.80
CA ALA A 264 -0.93 4.57 3.03
C ALA A 264 -2.05 5.61 2.85
N LYS A 265 -2.08 6.33 1.71
CA LYS A 265 -3.15 7.33 1.42
C LYS A 265 -4.55 6.76 1.31
N LYS A 266 -4.68 5.51 0.87
CA LYS A 266 -6.00 4.90 0.62
C LYS A 266 -6.59 4.23 1.85
N ILE A 267 -5.75 3.86 2.79
CA ILE A 267 -6.21 3.38 4.11
C ILE A 267 -6.90 4.53 4.85
N GLU A 268 -6.34 5.75 4.78
CA GLU A 268 -6.96 6.94 5.38
C GLU A 268 -8.31 7.30 4.73
N GLU A 269 -8.45 7.15 3.40
CA GLU A 269 -9.71 7.41 2.70
C GLU A 269 -10.82 6.41 3.10
N VAL A 270 -10.47 5.14 3.36
CA VAL A 270 -11.43 4.10 3.77
C VAL A 270 -11.84 4.27 5.25
N GLU A 271 -10.91 4.59 6.15
CA GLU A 271 -11.22 4.84 7.56
C GLU A 271 -12.10 6.09 7.73
N VAL A 272 -11.92 7.12 6.91
CA VAL A 272 -12.77 8.33 6.94
C VAL A 272 -14.19 8.07 6.41
N GLU A 273 -14.40 7.09 5.52
CA GLU A 273 -15.75 6.71 5.04
C GLU A 273 -16.49 5.78 6.01
N GLU A 274 -15.80 4.91 6.76
CA GLU A 274 -16.41 4.07 7.78
C GLU A 274 -16.85 4.88 9.00
N ASP A 275 -16.07 5.86 9.45
CA ASP A 275 -16.42 6.78 10.54
C ASP A 275 -17.66 7.65 10.23
N LYS A 276 -18.05 7.82 8.96
CA LYS A 276 -19.27 8.54 8.58
C LYS A 276 -20.55 7.72 8.70
N LYS A 277 -20.47 6.42 8.91
CA LYS A 277 -21.64 5.53 9.05
C LYS A 277 -22.08 5.27 10.49
N GLU A 278 -21.26 5.61 11.47
CA GLU A 278 -21.64 5.55 12.89
C GLU A 278 -21.89 6.95 13.45
N GLU A 279 -23.12 7.39 13.35
CA GLU A 279 -23.66 8.58 14.03
C GLU A 279 -23.87 8.25 15.53
N ILE A 280 -22.85 8.39 16.38
CA ILE A 280 -23.02 8.43 17.83
C ILE A 280 -22.04 9.45 18.45
N LEU A 281 -22.62 10.61 18.84
CA LEU A 281 -22.18 11.59 19.85
C LEU A 281 -20.73 12.12 19.82
N PRO A 282 -20.55 13.43 19.90
CA PRO A 282 -19.25 14.09 19.71
C PRO A 282 -18.33 13.81 20.91
N LYS A 283 -17.33 12.97 20.73
CA LYS A 283 -16.17 12.98 21.62
C LYS A 283 -15.37 14.24 21.31
N LYS A 284 -15.28 15.13 22.28
CA LYS A 284 -14.54 16.38 22.23
C LYS A 284 -13.10 16.08 21.85
N ASN A 285 -12.69 16.49 20.65
CA ASN A 285 -11.28 16.63 20.29
C ASN A 285 -10.59 17.55 21.32
N PRO A 286 -9.38 17.24 21.78
CA PRO A 286 -8.62 18.18 22.55
C PRO A 286 -8.40 19.44 21.69
N GLN A 287 -8.93 20.55 22.15
CA GLN A 287 -8.79 21.85 21.51
C GLN A 287 -7.31 22.19 21.38
N ILE A 288 -6.78 22.17 20.16
CA ILE A 288 -5.57 22.91 19.83
C ILE A 288 -5.92 24.37 20.07
N LEU A 289 -5.35 24.95 21.12
CA LEU A 289 -5.48 26.37 21.44
C LEU A 289 -4.85 27.20 20.31
N HIS A 290 -5.61 27.46 19.27
CA HIS A 290 -5.25 28.46 18.27
C HIS A 290 -5.28 29.85 18.90
N ASN A 291 -4.15 30.32 19.39
CA ASN A 291 -3.95 31.74 19.63
C ASN A 291 -3.97 32.49 18.30
N LYS A 292 -5.15 32.96 17.90
CA LYS A 292 -5.30 33.96 16.82
C LYS A 292 -4.64 35.27 17.25
N LYS A 293 -3.33 35.40 17.05
CA LYS A 293 -2.63 36.68 16.99
C LYS A 293 -2.25 36.98 15.55
N LYS A 294 -2.78 38.07 15.03
CA LYS A 294 -2.48 38.63 13.71
C LYS A 294 -0.96 38.81 13.55
N GLY A 295 -0.37 38.15 12.55
CA GLY A 295 0.77 38.69 11.84
C GLY A 295 2.18 38.39 12.38
N ASN A 296 2.42 37.41 13.25
CA ASN A 296 3.77 37.05 13.64
C ASN A 296 4.38 36.00 12.74
N VAL A 297 5.56 36.25 12.20
CA VAL A 297 6.42 35.26 11.55
C VAL A 297 6.85 34.25 12.61
N ILE A 298 6.59 32.97 12.37
CA ILE A 298 6.90 31.91 13.33
C ILE A 298 8.41 31.66 13.31
N SER A 299 9.05 31.64 14.48
CA SER A 299 10.47 31.38 14.64
C SER A 299 10.86 29.89 14.70
N SER A 300 9.86 28.99 14.80
CA SER A 300 10.01 27.54 14.72
C SER A 300 8.74 26.96 14.11
N VAL A 301 8.89 25.95 13.28
CA VAL A 301 7.76 25.26 12.61
C VAL A 301 7.15 24.16 13.49
N TYR A 302 7.72 23.91 14.68
CA TYR A 302 7.24 22.88 15.60
C TYR A 302 6.23 23.41 16.61
N SER A 303 5.26 22.57 16.93
CA SER A 303 4.34 22.72 18.05
C SER A 303 4.36 21.46 18.93
N ARG A 304 4.12 21.61 20.24
CA ARG A 304 4.10 20.48 21.15
C ARG A 304 2.74 19.78 21.09
N GLY A 305 2.74 18.45 20.95
CA GLY A 305 1.55 17.61 20.84
C GLY A 305 1.67 16.33 21.66
N LEU A 306 0.53 15.68 21.88
CA LEU A 306 0.41 14.36 22.51
C LEU A 306 -0.03 13.36 21.45
N ILE A 307 0.66 12.22 21.42
CA ILE A 307 0.36 11.12 20.48
C ILE A 307 0.11 9.85 21.31
N THR A 308 -0.88 9.08 20.88
CA THR A 308 -1.17 7.75 21.44
C THR A 308 -0.86 6.71 20.37
N ARG A 309 -0.08 5.68 20.73
CA ARG A 309 0.25 4.56 19.82
C ARG A 309 0.29 3.24 20.57
N SER A 310 -0.09 2.18 19.89
CA SER A 310 0.15 0.81 20.32
C SER A 310 1.59 0.41 19.99
N VAL A 311 2.30 -0.10 20.99
CA VAL A 311 3.68 -0.59 20.86
C VAL A 311 3.70 -2.05 21.28
N VAL A 312 4.12 -2.92 20.36
CA VAL A 312 4.21 -4.36 20.59
C VAL A 312 5.66 -4.74 20.89
N LEU A 313 5.89 -5.42 21.99
CA LEU A 313 7.21 -5.88 22.41
C LEU A 313 7.22 -7.40 22.65
N PRO A 314 8.28 -8.11 22.23
CA PRO A 314 8.50 -9.50 22.64
C PRO A 314 8.57 -9.61 24.16
N ILE A 315 8.03 -10.67 24.75
CA ILE A 315 8.04 -10.92 26.20
C ILE A 315 9.45 -10.92 26.78
N THR A 316 10.44 -11.30 25.96
CA THR A 316 11.88 -11.31 26.34
C THR A 316 12.42 -9.90 26.61
N ASN A 317 11.80 -8.86 26.05
CA ASN A 317 12.23 -7.46 26.19
C ASN A 317 11.54 -6.77 27.36
N ILE A 318 10.69 -7.48 28.10
CA ILE A 318 9.96 -6.94 29.23
C ILE A 318 10.75 -7.23 30.52
N GLY A 319 11.28 -6.16 31.11
CA GLY A 319 12.09 -6.23 32.32
C GLY A 319 11.83 -5.06 33.24
N LYS A 320 12.73 -4.84 34.21
CA LYS A 320 12.63 -3.76 35.19
C LYS A 320 12.64 -2.35 34.54
N ASN A 321 13.16 -2.22 33.30
CA ASN A 321 13.30 -0.95 32.59
C ASN A 321 12.32 -0.83 31.42
N ILE A 322 11.09 -1.32 31.59
CA ILE A 322 10.08 -1.30 30.52
C ILE A 322 9.86 0.10 29.92
N LYS A 323 9.89 1.14 30.75
CA LYS A 323 9.72 2.52 30.28
C LYS A 323 10.81 2.93 29.30
N GLU A 324 12.08 2.63 29.60
CA GLU A 324 13.22 2.93 28.74
C GLU A 324 13.14 2.13 27.42
N THR A 325 12.70 0.88 27.50
CA THR A 325 12.49 0.04 26.31
C THR A 325 11.41 0.63 25.40
N LEU A 326 10.29 1.10 25.98
CA LEU A 326 9.22 1.77 25.24
C LEU A 326 9.69 3.11 24.66
N GLU A 327 10.48 3.93 25.41
CA GLU A 327 11.04 5.18 24.90
C GLU A 327 11.97 4.95 23.72
N ASN A 328 12.82 3.95 23.75
CA ASN A 328 13.69 3.57 22.63
C ASN A 328 12.86 3.08 21.41
N CYS A 329 11.81 2.33 21.66
CA CYS A 329 10.93 1.86 20.61
C CYS A 329 10.17 3.01 19.93
N ILE A 330 9.68 3.99 20.71
CA ILE A 330 9.01 5.20 20.18
C ILE A 330 10.00 6.05 19.38
N ALA A 331 11.21 6.29 19.90
CA ALA A 331 12.22 7.05 19.20
C ALA A 331 12.58 6.41 17.84
N PHE A 332 12.74 5.10 17.80
CA PHE A 332 13.09 4.38 16.58
C PHE A 332 11.94 4.37 15.55
N ASN A 333 10.70 4.13 16.00
CA ASN A 333 9.58 3.95 15.09
C ASN A 333 8.94 5.27 14.63
N PHE A 334 8.95 6.33 15.45
CA PHE A 334 8.13 7.52 15.20
C PHE A 334 8.93 8.82 15.05
N GLU A 335 10.13 8.95 15.61
CA GLU A 335 10.90 10.18 15.49
C GLU A 335 11.62 10.32 14.14
N GLY A 336 11.73 11.55 13.66
CA GLY A 336 12.37 11.87 12.38
C GLY A 336 11.57 11.47 11.14
N LYS A 337 10.28 11.22 11.33
CA LYS A 337 9.34 10.78 10.28
C LYS A 337 8.03 11.55 10.39
N CYS A 338 7.30 11.60 9.28
CA CYS A 338 5.93 12.07 9.26
C CYS A 338 4.98 10.99 9.78
N LEU A 339 4.13 11.36 10.71
CA LEU A 339 2.97 10.59 11.16
C LEU A 339 1.71 11.32 10.69
N VAL A 340 0.54 10.77 10.96
CA VAL A 340 -0.76 11.43 10.65
C VAL A 340 -0.83 12.84 11.24
N GLU A 341 -0.24 13.05 12.42
CA GLU A 341 -0.21 14.34 13.11
C GLU A 341 0.83 15.33 12.55
N GLY A 342 1.71 14.89 11.64
CA GLY A 342 2.80 15.68 11.06
C GLY A 342 4.18 15.09 11.33
N PHE A 343 5.25 15.81 10.97
CA PHE A 343 6.61 15.36 11.18
C PHE A 343 7.01 15.46 12.64
N VAL A 344 7.45 14.35 13.25
CA VAL A 344 7.91 14.29 14.64
C VAL A 344 9.39 14.62 14.72
N LYS A 345 9.72 15.61 15.50
CA LYS A 345 11.11 16.05 15.68
C LYS A 345 11.95 14.97 16.36
N PRO A 346 13.14 14.64 15.82
CA PRO A 346 14.07 13.72 16.47
C PRO A 346 14.43 14.15 17.91
N SER A 347 14.53 13.18 18.80
CA SER A 347 14.89 13.36 20.22
C SER A 347 13.93 14.29 21.00
N SER A 348 12.66 14.36 20.58
CA SER A 348 11.64 15.19 21.25
C SER A 348 10.61 14.39 22.03
N SER A 349 10.52 13.08 21.79
CA SER A 349 9.50 12.21 22.40
C SER A 349 9.78 11.94 23.87
N LYS A 350 8.73 12.01 24.68
CA LYS A 350 8.77 11.67 26.10
C LYS A 350 7.50 10.95 26.52
N ILE A 351 7.61 9.76 27.07
CA ILE A 351 6.45 9.00 27.57
C ILE A 351 5.83 9.71 28.76
N ILE A 352 4.54 10.00 28.67
CA ILE A 352 3.71 10.50 29.76
C ILE A 352 3.15 9.33 30.58
N THR A 353 2.53 8.37 29.88
CA THR A 353 1.95 7.17 30.50
C THR A 353 1.86 6.03 29.50
N TYR A 354 1.69 4.80 29.99
CA TYR A 354 1.43 3.62 29.19
C TYR A 354 0.52 2.66 29.95
N SER A 355 -0.22 1.81 29.20
CA SER A 355 -1.15 0.84 29.78
C SER A 355 -0.43 -0.34 30.44
N SER A 356 -1.14 -1.14 31.22
CA SER A 356 -0.69 -2.50 31.57
C SER A 356 -0.66 -3.32 30.27
N GLY A 357 0.45 -4.04 30.03
CA GLY A 357 0.60 -4.82 28.80
C GLY A 357 -0.49 -5.87 28.62
N LEU A 358 -1.00 -6.00 27.40
CA LEU A 358 -1.93 -7.06 27.01
C LEU A 358 -1.15 -8.14 26.27
N ILE A 359 -1.33 -9.39 26.71
CA ILE A 359 -0.68 -10.54 26.07
C ILE A 359 -1.37 -10.80 24.72
N GLU A 360 -0.62 -10.71 23.66
CA GLU A 360 -1.03 -11.08 22.30
C GLU A 360 -0.52 -12.48 21.92
N ARG A 361 -0.93 -13.00 20.78
CA ARG A 361 -0.48 -14.31 20.30
C ARG A 361 1.03 -14.28 20.01
N GLY A 362 1.72 -15.40 20.23
CA GLY A 362 3.13 -15.56 19.81
C GLY A 362 4.16 -14.91 20.72
N ASN A 363 3.98 -14.88 22.06
CA ASN A 363 4.93 -14.31 23.03
C ASN A 363 5.15 -12.77 22.85
N GLN A 364 4.16 -12.06 22.37
CA GLN A 364 4.17 -10.61 22.26
C GLN A 364 3.26 -9.97 23.31
N ILE A 365 3.60 -8.75 23.74
CA ILE A 365 2.81 -7.96 24.66
C ILE A 365 2.64 -6.56 24.06
N SER A 366 1.39 -6.14 23.92
CA SER A 366 0.99 -4.83 23.40
C SER A 366 0.80 -3.83 24.55
N PHE A 367 1.32 -2.62 24.35
CA PHE A 367 1.17 -1.49 25.28
C PHE A 367 0.57 -0.32 24.53
N GLU A 368 -0.48 0.27 25.06
CA GLU A 368 -0.95 1.58 24.59
C GLU A 368 -0.13 2.66 25.27
N VAL A 369 0.65 3.44 24.52
CA VAL A 369 1.60 4.42 25.02
C VAL A 369 1.18 5.82 24.62
N ILE A 370 1.08 6.73 25.60
CA ILE A 370 0.85 8.16 25.39
C ILE A 370 2.18 8.89 25.61
N PHE A 371 2.64 9.59 24.59
CA PHE A 371 3.86 10.36 24.66
C PHE A 371 3.68 11.78 24.12
N GLU A 372 4.45 12.72 24.67
CA GLU A 372 4.54 14.11 24.24
C GLU A 372 5.72 14.24 23.27
N CYS A 373 5.57 15.00 22.18
CA CYS A 373 6.64 15.30 21.23
C CYS A 373 6.41 16.63 20.52
N ASP A 374 7.47 17.14 19.86
CA ASP A 374 7.40 18.33 19.02
C ASP A 374 7.02 17.92 17.59
N ILE A 375 5.89 18.42 17.09
CA ILE A 375 5.29 18.06 15.80
C ILE A 375 5.33 19.27 14.87
N CYS A 376 5.79 19.07 13.64
CA CYS A 376 5.70 20.04 12.55
C CYS A 376 4.48 19.73 11.70
N PHE A 377 3.52 20.66 11.65
CA PHE A 377 2.33 20.60 10.79
C PHE A 377 1.97 22.00 10.33
N PRO A 378 2.62 22.53 9.28
CA PRO A 378 2.37 23.88 8.77
C PRO A 378 1.02 23.99 8.08
N VAL A 379 0.08 24.71 8.65
CA VAL A 379 -1.25 24.91 8.04
C VAL A 379 -1.24 26.00 6.98
N GLU A 380 -2.18 25.95 6.04
CA GLU A 380 -2.39 26.94 4.99
C GLU A 380 -2.49 28.36 5.56
N GLY A 381 -1.90 29.34 4.89
CA GLY A 381 -1.85 30.73 5.30
C GLY A 381 -0.74 31.06 6.30
N THR A 382 -0.06 30.07 6.88
CA THR A 382 1.07 30.28 7.81
C THR A 382 2.24 30.91 7.07
N LYS A 383 2.93 31.87 7.73
CA LYS A 383 4.15 32.49 7.22
C LYS A 383 5.35 31.85 7.86
N ILE A 384 6.22 31.29 7.06
CA ILE A 384 7.44 30.60 7.47
C ILE A 384 8.65 31.33 6.90
N THR A 385 9.70 31.48 7.70
CA THR A 385 10.98 31.96 7.24
C THR A 385 11.82 30.80 6.72
N CYS A 386 12.22 30.86 5.47
CA CYS A 386 12.98 29.83 4.80
C CYS A 386 14.32 30.36 4.25
N ILE A 387 15.24 29.44 3.93
CA ILE A 387 16.48 29.70 3.23
C ILE A 387 16.34 29.08 1.84
N ALA A 388 16.57 29.87 0.79
CA ALA A 388 16.59 29.39 -0.60
C ALA A 388 17.80 28.46 -0.82
N LYS A 389 17.57 27.21 -1.20
CA LYS A 389 18.63 26.20 -1.36
C LYS A 389 18.97 25.89 -2.82
N ASN A 390 17.96 25.95 -3.70
CA ASN A 390 18.15 25.67 -5.10
C ASN A 390 17.22 26.55 -5.93
N ILE A 391 17.77 27.17 -6.98
CA ILE A 391 17.05 28.06 -7.90
C ILE A 391 17.07 27.47 -9.29
N THR A 392 15.89 27.16 -9.82
CA THR A 392 15.72 26.58 -11.16
C THR A 392 14.85 27.47 -12.04
N LYS A 393 14.71 27.08 -13.31
CA LYS A 393 13.78 27.75 -14.23
C LYS A 393 12.32 27.58 -13.76
N ALA A 394 11.98 26.48 -13.11
CA ALA A 394 10.65 26.19 -12.60
C ALA A 394 10.30 26.96 -11.31
N GLY A 395 11.28 27.30 -10.49
CA GLY A 395 11.06 28.00 -9.24
C GLY A 395 12.21 27.90 -8.25
N VAL A 396 11.92 28.20 -6.98
CA VAL A 396 12.87 28.19 -5.86
C VAL A 396 12.50 27.07 -4.90
N ARG A 397 13.47 26.19 -4.58
CA ARG A 397 13.38 25.24 -3.47
C ARG A 397 14.02 25.86 -2.24
N ALA A 398 13.30 25.83 -1.11
CA ALA A 398 13.75 26.41 0.14
C ALA A 398 13.49 25.45 1.31
N GLU A 399 14.18 25.65 2.44
CA GLU A 399 14.12 24.87 3.66
C GLU A 399 13.89 25.78 4.87
N SER A 400 13.46 25.23 6.03
CA SER A 400 13.30 26.03 7.25
C SER A 400 14.59 26.77 7.62
N ALA A 401 14.48 28.03 8.01
CA ALA A 401 15.64 28.83 8.40
C ALA A 401 16.15 28.53 9.82
N PHE A 402 15.37 27.86 10.64
CA PHE A 402 15.64 27.71 12.08
C PHE A 402 15.83 26.27 12.52
N ASP A 403 15.43 25.30 11.71
CA ASP A 403 15.43 23.89 12.07
C ASP A 403 16.39 23.10 11.19
N VAL A 404 17.33 22.37 11.78
CA VAL A 404 18.35 21.53 11.11
C VAL A 404 18.39 20.15 11.75
N PRO A 405 18.13 19.08 11.02
CA PRO A 405 17.67 19.05 9.61
C PRO A 405 16.27 19.66 9.47
N SER A 406 15.99 20.23 8.30
CA SER A 406 14.70 20.88 8.05
C SER A 406 13.57 19.86 7.97
N PRO A 407 12.47 20.02 8.74
CA PRO A 407 11.31 19.15 8.65
C PRO A 407 10.43 19.47 7.44
N ILE A 408 10.75 20.52 6.69
CA ILE A 408 9.98 21.00 5.54
C ILE A 408 10.86 21.26 4.34
N VAL A 409 10.31 21.00 3.16
CA VAL A 409 10.85 21.42 1.86
C VAL A 409 9.78 22.26 1.16
N VAL A 410 10.11 23.53 0.88
CA VAL A 410 9.18 24.47 0.28
C VAL A 410 9.52 24.67 -1.18
N PHE A 411 8.55 24.54 -2.07
CA PHE A 411 8.66 24.87 -3.48
C PHE A 411 7.84 26.14 -3.80
N ILE A 412 8.47 27.11 -4.42
CA ILE A 412 7.86 28.38 -4.81
C ILE A 412 7.92 28.47 -6.33
N ALA A 413 6.78 28.26 -7.00
CA ALA A 413 6.70 28.19 -8.45
C ALA A 413 6.92 29.56 -9.09
N ARG A 414 7.76 29.65 -10.14
CA ARG A 414 8.06 30.87 -10.88
C ARG A 414 6.84 31.40 -11.64
N ASP A 415 6.02 30.51 -12.15
CA ASP A 415 4.85 30.88 -12.96
C ASP A 415 3.78 31.64 -12.15
N HIS A 416 3.77 31.46 -10.83
CA HIS A 416 2.89 32.22 -9.93
C HIS A 416 3.51 33.55 -9.46
N HIS A 417 4.79 33.83 -9.78
CA HIS A 417 5.54 35.00 -9.32
C HIS A 417 6.12 35.82 -10.46
N TYR A 418 5.65 35.65 -11.70
CA TYR A 418 6.18 36.34 -12.88
C TYR A 418 6.05 37.87 -12.80
N ASN A 419 5.08 38.39 -12.04
CA ASN A 419 4.86 39.82 -11.82
C ASN A 419 5.63 40.37 -10.59
N VAL A 420 6.37 39.57 -9.86
CA VAL A 420 7.07 39.96 -8.63
C VAL A 420 8.55 40.16 -8.95
N ALA A 421 8.98 41.40 -9.20
CA ALA A 421 10.35 41.72 -9.57
C ALA A 421 11.39 41.20 -8.56
N ASP A 422 11.09 41.29 -7.25
CA ASP A 422 11.97 40.84 -6.19
C ASP A 422 12.18 39.33 -6.19
N PHE A 423 11.23 38.53 -6.70
CA PHE A 423 11.38 37.08 -6.81
C PHE A 423 12.51 36.70 -7.78
N GLY A 424 12.72 37.47 -8.83
CA GLY A 424 13.81 37.28 -9.78
C GLY A 424 15.21 37.62 -9.23
N LEU A 425 15.27 38.30 -8.10
CA LEU A 425 16.51 38.73 -7.44
C LEU A 425 16.99 37.76 -6.34
N ILE A 426 16.18 36.75 -5.98
CA ILE A 426 16.52 35.75 -4.95
C ILE A 426 17.77 34.97 -5.40
N LYS A 427 18.71 34.82 -4.49
CA LYS A 427 19.93 34.01 -4.64
C LYS A 427 19.92 32.83 -3.69
N GLU A 428 20.78 31.85 -3.97
CA GLU A 428 21.02 30.74 -3.04
C GLU A 428 21.47 31.27 -1.68
N ASP A 429 21.00 30.65 -0.62
CA ASP A 429 21.16 31.00 0.79
C ASP A 429 20.48 32.31 1.23
N ASP A 430 19.71 32.97 0.37
CA ASP A 430 18.90 34.11 0.78
C ASP A 430 17.79 33.67 1.76
N LYS A 431 17.59 34.51 2.78
CA LYS A 431 16.50 34.33 3.74
C LYS A 431 15.22 34.96 3.19
N ILE A 432 14.22 34.15 2.98
CA ILE A 432 12.93 34.53 2.39
C ILE A 432 11.77 34.19 3.30
N THR A 433 10.69 34.99 3.19
CA THR A 433 9.43 34.70 3.90
C THR A 433 8.44 34.13 2.91
N VAL A 434 7.90 32.96 3.26
CA VAL A 434 6.95 32.21 2.40
C VAL A 434 5.65 32.01 3.16
N ARG A 435 4.53 32.20 2.46
CA ARG A 435 3.20 31.83 2.93
C ARG A 435 2.85 30.43 2.41
N VAL A 436 2.45 29.52 3.28
CA VAL A 436 1.99 28.18 2.92
C VAL A 436 0.69 28.30 2.13
N ILE A 437 0.66 27.75 0.92
CA ILE A 437 -0.54 27.59 0.09
C ILE A 437 -1.15 26.22 0.33
N GLY A 438 -0.29 25.18 0.39
CA GLY A 438 -0.69 23.82 0.64
C GLY A 438 0.50 23.00 1.10
N GLN A 439 0.25 21.89 1.76
CA GLN A 439 1.26 20.96 2.20
C GLN A 439 0.90 19.54 1.76
N ARG A 440 1.92 18.72 1.62
CA ARG A 440 1.80 17.30 1.35
C ARG A 440 2.91 16.56 2.06
N PHE A 441 2.56 15.51 2.76
CA PHE A 441 3.49 14.53 3.32
C PHE A 441 2.77 13.19 3.39
N GLU A 442 3.53 12.14 3.58
CA GLU A 442 3.05 10.77 3.72
C GLU A 442 3.65 10.16 4.97
N LEU A 443 3.08 9.05 5.43
CA LEU A 443 3.60 8.35 6.60
C LEU A 443 5.07 7.95 6.35
N ASN A 444 5.90 8.13 7.34
CA ASN A 444 7.36 7.89 7.30
C ASN A 444 8.17 8.83 6.41
N ASP A 445 7.59 9.86 5.79
CA ASP A 445 8.35 10.88 5.09
C ASP A 445 9.39 11.55 5.99
N LYS A 446 10.53 11.87 5.42
CA LYS A 446 11.64 12.56 6.12
C LYS A 446 11.43 14.07 6.22
N PHE A 447 10.44 14.63 5.55
CA PHE A 447 10.07 16.05 5.56
C PHE A 447 8.68 16.24 4.96
N ILE A 448 8.07 17.40 5.25
CA ILE A 448 6.79 17.82 4.67
C ILE A 448 7.07 18.67 3.42
N SER A 449 6.48 18.32 2.28
CA SER A 449 6.52 19.11 1.07
C SER A 449 5.49 20.23 1.11
N ILE A 450 5.91 21.47 0.86
CA ILE A 450 5.06 22.67 0.90
C ILE A 450 5.08 23.37 -0.45
N ILE A 451 3.92 23.75 -0.95
CA ILE A 451 3.78 24.73 -2.01
C ILE A 451 3.58 26.09 -1.34
N GLY A 452 4.45 27.04 -1.63
CA GLY A 452 4.48 28.34 -0.98
C GLY A 452 4.43 29.52 -1.94
N GLU A 453 3.95 30.64 -1.42
CA GLU A 453 3.96 31.95 -2.07
C GLU A 453 5.02 32.85 -1.42
N PHE A 454 5.89 33.44 -2.23
CA PHE A 454 6.87 34.40 -1.74
C PHE A 454 6.19 35.69 -1.29
N ILE A 455 6.52 36.14 -0.08
CA ILE A 455 5.98 37.39 0.50
C ILE A 455 7.13 38.40 0.66
N LYS A 456 6.95 39.57 0.04
CA LYS A 456 7.85 40.70 0.26
C LYS A 456 7.59 41.25 1.66
N GLU A 457 8.60 41.22 2.54
CA GLU A 457 8.52 41.94 3.82
C GLU A 457 8.59 43.44 3.55
N LYS A 458 7.59 44.18 4.01
CA LYS A 458 7.67 45.64 4.03
C LYS A 458 8.74 46.02 5.00
N PRO A 459 9.70 46.90 4.64
CA PRO A 459 10.71 47.36 5.57
C PRO A 459 10.05 48.00 6.78
N ASP A 460 10.46 47.59 8.00
CA ASP A 460 9.90 48.00 9.25
C ASP A 460 10.42 49.43 9.55
N TYR A 461 9.65 50.46 9.16
CA TYR A 461 9.95 51.87 9.36
C TYR A 461 10.10 52.30 10.86
N LYS A 462 9.97 51.37 11.80
CA LYS A 462 10.05 51.66 13.24
C LYS A 462 11.44 51.58 13.86
N LYS A 463 12.49 51.17 13.14
CA LYS A 463 13.86 51.04 13.68
C LYS A 463 14.81 52.22 13.36
N GLN A 464 14.38 53.26 12.68
CA GLN A 464 15.24 54.40 12.35
C GLN A 464 14.95 55.70 13.13
N LYS A 465 14.27 55.64 14.28
CA LYS A 465 14.10 56.82 15.17
C LYS A 465 14.77 56.61 16.53
N LYS A 466 16.06 56.29 16.53
CA LYS A 466 16.95 56.53 17.71
C LYS A 466 18.34 56.86 17.17
N GLY A 467 18.56 58.14 16.92
CA GLY A 467 19.88 58.62 16.51
C GLY A 467 19.89 59.97 15.83
N GLU A 468 18.96 60.88 16.13
CA GLU A 468 19.13 62.28 15.80
C GLU A 468 19.13 63.09 17.08
N THR A 469 20.36 63.42 17.51
CA THR A 469 20.66 64.41 18.58
C THR A 469 20.17 65.76 18.06
N LYS A 470 19.19 66.36 18.74
CA LYS A 470 18.73 67.74 18.49
C LYS A 470 19.89 68.71 18.75
N ALA A 471 20.35 69.32 17.67
CA ALA A 471 21.19 70.52 17.78
C ALA A 471 20.39 71.64 18.47
N ARG A 472 20.94 72.14 19.55
CA ARG A 472 20.37 73.21 20.34
C ARG A 472 20.85 74.52 19.70
N LEU A 473 19.95 75.32 19.09
CA LEU A 473 20.25 76.65 18.67
C LEU A 473 20.45 77.54 19.91
N VAL A 474 21.64 78.13 20.08
CA VAL A 474 21.96 79.16 20.98
C VAL A 474 21.77 80.45 20.25
N PHE A 475 20.87 81.34 20.74
CA PHE A 475 20.79 82.73 20.30
C PHE A 475 21.73 83.51 21.28
N GLU A 476 22.74 84.18 20.70
CA GLU A 476 23.46 85.21 21.33
C GLU A 476 22.72 86.56 21.06
N GLU A 477 22.66 87.36 22.16
CA GLU A 477 22.23 88.78 22.11
C GLU A 477 23.33 89.66 21.50
#